data_394d4ddae776e25a97d253f6d4264536
#
_entry.id   394d4ddae776e25a97d253f6d4264536
#
_cell.length_a   1.000
_cell.length_b   1.000
_cell.length_c   1.000
_cell.angle_alpha   90.00
_cell.angle_beta   90.00
_cell.angle_gamma   90.00
#
_symmetry.space_group_name_H-M   'P 1'
#
loop_
_entity.id
_entity.type
_entity.pdbx_description
1 polymer ?
#
loop_
_entity_poly.entity_id
_entity_poly.type
_entity_poly.pdbx_seq_one_letter_code
_entity_poly.pdbx_strand_id
1 'polypeptide(L)'
;QCLVGSEMCIRDRNYEGNVFAPMGCRSFLAAWKDDEGNYKFEGRFNQGVVSLNLPQVAILAHGDEEKFWPLLDERLQLCYEALMCRHNSLKGIRSDVSPVHWQYGAIARLEKGEVIDKYLEKGYSTISLGYIGLYEMTKLMKDVSHTTPEGEEFALRVMKYLRAACDKWKKETGLGFALYGTPAESLCYRFARIDNCLLYTSPSPRDTERSR
;
A
#
# COMPACT_ATOMS: atom_id res chain seq x y z
N GLN A 1 1.54 30.95 -0.96
CA GLN A 1 2.58 30.60 -1.96
C GLN A 1 3.66 29.67 -1.39
N CYS A 2 4.08 29.89 -0.15
CA CYS A 2 5.14 29.07 0.47
C CYS A 2 4.72 27.65 0.85
N LEU A 3 3.45 27.41 1.14
CA LEU A 3 2.97 26.10 1.59
C LEU A 3 2.99 25.04 0.49
N VAL A 4 2.62 25.40 -0.74
CA VAL A 4 2.63 24.47 -1.86
C VAL A 4 4.06 24.15 -2.31
N GLY A 5 4.94 25.13 -2.34
CA GLY A 5 6.35 24.94 -2.71
C GLY A 5 7.16 24.18 -1.65
N SER A 6 6.90 24.41 -0.36
CA SER A 6 7.61 23.72 0.73
C SER A 6 7.20 22.27 0.88
N GLU A 7 5.93 21.94 0.69
CA GLU A 7 5.46 20.54 0.72
C GLU A 7 6.05 19.71 -0.42
N MET A 8 6.07 20.24 -1.64
CA MET A 8 6.73 19.58 -2.77
C MET A 8 8.22 19.37 -2.51
N CYS A 9 8.93 20.37 -1.99
CA CYS A 9 10.36 20.27 -1.72
C CYS A 9 10.72 19.27 -0.61
N ILE A 10 9.86 19.10 0.38
CA ILE A 10 10.14 18.21 1.54
C ILE A 10 9.70 16.78 1.26
N ARG A 11 8.54 16.57 0.65
CA ARG A 11 7.97 15.24 0.40
C ARG A 11 8.61 14.51 -0.77
N ASP A 12 8.98 15.25 -1.80
CA ASP A 12 9.37 14.66 -3.07
C ASP A 12 10.88 14.45 -3.19
N ARG A 13 11.66 14.90 -2.21
CA ARG A 13 13.11 14.70 -2.19
C ARG A 13 13.47 13.47 -1.36
N ASN A 14 14.29 12.60 -1.95
CA ASN A 14 14.96 11.56 -1.18
C ASN A 14 16.19 12.13 -0.44
N TYR A 15 16.87 11.30 0.35
CA TYR A 15 18.07 11.69 1.09
C TYR A 15 19.26 12.14 0.20
N GLU A 16 19.23 11.82 -1.09
CA GLU A 16 20.22 12.24 -2.08
C GLU A 16 19.81 13.52 -2.82
N GLY A 17 18.72 14.16 -2.43
CA GLY A 17 18.25 15.42 -3.01
C GLY A 17 17.45 15.29 -4.32
N ASN A 18 17.20 14.06 -4.79
CA ASN A 18 16.41 13.82 -5.98
C ASN A 18 14.92 13.99 -5.72
N VAL A 19 14.20 14.59 -6.67
CA VAL A 19 12.76 14.79 -6.58
C VAL A 19 12.03 13.65 -7.25
N PHE A 20 11.08 13.04 -6.54
CA PHE A 20 10.15 12.06 -7.09
C PHE A 20 8.74 12.65 -7.05
N ALA A 21 8.15 12.86 -8.22
CA ALA A 21 6.80 13.39 -8.30
C ALA A 21 5.78 12.38 -7.75
N PRO A 22 4.93 12.76 -6.79
CA PRO A 22 3.82 11.92 -6.39
C PRO A 22 2.83 11.81 -7.56
N MET A 23 2.25 10.62 -7.73
CA MET A 23 1.18 10.40 -8.71
C MET A 23 -0.18 10.72 -8.09
N GLY A 24 -0.39 11.98 -7.71
CA GLY A 24 -1.57 12.43 -7.00
C GLY A 24 -1.45 12.28 -5.47
N CYS A 25 -2.52 12.57 -4.74
CA CYS A 25 -2.52 12.62 -3.27
C CYS A 25 -2.37 11.27 -2.57
N ARG A 26 -2.40 10.15 -3.30
CA ARG A 26 -2.52 8.79 -2.74
C ARG A 26 -1.54 7.78 -3.31
N SER A 27 -0.64 8.18 -4.15
CA SER A 27 0.26 7.24 -4.81
C SER A 27 1.66 7.81 -4.87
N PHE A 28 2.58 7.15 -4.18
CA PHE A 28 3.99 7.44 -4.24
C PHE A 28 4.70 6.33 -5.00
N LEU A 29 5.69 6.71 -5.78
CA LEU A 29 6.56 5.77 -6.46
C LEU A 29 7.72 5.40 -5.56
N ALA A 30 8.04 4.12 -5.46
CA ALA A 30 9.26 3.68 -4.79
C ALA A 30 10.48 4.27 -5.52
N ALA A 31 11.47 4.75 -4.78
CA ALA A 31 12.75 5.12 -5.37
C ALA A 31 13.38 3.88 -6.04
N TRP A 32 13.81 4.04 -7.29
CA TRP A 32 14.43 2.96 -8.06
C TRP A 32 15.62 3.48 -8.84
N LYS A 33 16.73 2.77 -8.76
CA LYS A 33 17.92 3.02 -9.57
C LYS A 33 17.98 1.97 -10.70
N ASP A 34 18.39 2.40 -11.88
CA ASP A 34 18.69 1.51 -13.00
C ASP A 34 20.00 0.74 -12.76
N ASP A 35 20.37 -0.10 -13.73
CA ASP A 35 21.60 -0.91 -13.66
C ASP A 35 22.90 -0.05 -13.64
N GLU A 36 22.81 1.22 -14.07
CA GLU A 36 23.90 2.21 -14.06
C GLU A 36 23.93 3.03 -12.76
N GLY A 37 22.97 2.83 -11.86
CA GLY A 37 22.85 3.53 -10.59
C GLY A 37 22.11 4.87 -10.66
N ASN A 38 21.51 5.24 -11.80
CA ASN A 38 20.75 6.46 -11.97
C ASN A 38 19.30 6.27 -11.51
N TYR A 39 18.73 7.30 -10.90
CA TYR A 39 17.31 7.28 -10.55
C TYR A 39 16.42 7.37 -11.78
N LYS A 40 15.40 6.53 -11.83
CA LYS A 40 14.39 6.54 -12.88
C LYS A 40 13.22 7.42 -12.49
N PHE A 41 12.95 8.46 -13.29
CA PHE A 41 11.90 9.45 -13.04
C PHE A 41 10.73 9.35 -14.01
N GLU A 42 10.98 9.02 -15.27
CA GLU A 42 9.99 9.03 -16.35
C GLU A 42 9.39 7.64 -16.62
N GLY A 43 8.20 7.62 -17.22
CA GLY A 43 7.51 6.40 -17.63
C GLY A 43 7.06 5.53 -16.47
N ARG A 44 6.90 6.11 -15.27
CA ARG A 44 6.61 5.39 -14.03
C ARG A 44 5.15 5.50 -13.64
N PHE A 45 4.62 4.47 -13.01
CA PHE A 45 3.24 4.43 -12.51
C PHE A 45 3.10 3.48 -11.32
N ASN A 46 1.94 3.50 -10.68
CA ASN A 46 1.59 2.58 -9.59
C ASN A 46 0.58 1.56 -10.11
N GLN A 47 0.88 0.27 -9.96
CA GLN A 47 -0.02 -0.83 -10.38
C GLN A 47 -1.25 -0.96 -9.46
N GLY A 48 -1.22 -0.33 -8.30
CA GLY A 48 -2.30 -0.30 -7.34
C GLY A 48 -1.87 -0.64 -5.92
N VAL A 49 -2.84 -0.55 -5.01
CA VAL A 49 -2.66 -0.75 -3.57
C VAL A 49 -3.56 -1.88 -3.09
N VAL A 50 -3.02 -2.76 -2.26
CA VAL A 50 -3.81 -3.65 -1.40
C VAL A 50 -3.58 -3.21 0.03
N SER A 51 -4.66 -2.89 0.75
CA SER A 51 -4.57 -2.29 2.09
C SER A 51 -4.85 -3.33 3.17
N LEU A 52 -3.93 -3.42 4.11
CA LEU A 52 -4.00 -4.25 5.31
C LEU A 52 -4.85 -3.56 6.37
N ASN A 53 -5.80 -4.28 6.95
CA ASN A 53 -6.63 -3.86 8.08
C ASN A 53 -5.93 -4.24 9.40
N LEU A 54 -5.12 -3.34 9.95
CA LEU A 54 -4.40 -3.58 11.22
C LEU A 54 -5.35 -3.74 12.42
N PRO A 55 -6.44 -2.96 12.57
CA PRO A 55 -7.43 -3.18 13.62
C PRO A 55 -7.99 -4.60 13.65
N GLN A 56 -8.30 -5.21 12.53
CA GLN A 56 -8.79 -6.59 12.48
C GLN A 56 -7.79 -7.57 13.07
N VAL A 57 -6.51 -7.42 12.74
CA VAL A 57 -5.44 -8.27 13.30
C VAL A 57 -5.37 -8.13 14.82
N ALA A 58 -5.46 -6.88 15.34
CA ALA A 58 -5.44 -6.62 16.76
C ALA A 58 -6.67 -7.16 17.50
N ILE A 59 -7.86 -7.05 16.91
CA ILE A 59 -9.10 -7.62 17.49
C ILE A 59 -8.96 -9.14 17.61
N LEU A 60 -8.51 -9.81 16.56
CA LEU A 60 -8.33 -11.26 16.55
C LEU A 60 -7.24 -11.74 17.51
N ALA A 61 -6.23 -10.91 17.75
CA ALA A 61 -5.16 -11.21 18.71
C ALA A 61 -5.59 -11.04 20.16
N HIS A 62 -6.68 -10.31 20.45
CA HIS A 62 -7.19 -10.04 21.80
C HIS A 62 -6.14 -9.47 22.78
N GLY A 63 -5.26 -8.57 22.30
CA GLY A 63 -4.19 -7.98 23.09
C GLY A 63 -2.95 -8.89 23.31
N ASP A 64 -2.94 -10.08 22.75
CA ASP A 64 -1.87 -11.07 22.87
C ASP A 64 -0.85 -10.87 21.72
N GLU A 65 0.37 -10.43 22.05
CA GLU A 65 1.42 -10.23 21.04
C GLU A 65 1.90 -11.55 20.39
N GLU A 66 1.86 -12.67 21.11
CA GLU A 66 2.28 -13.95 20.55
C GLU A 66 1.32 -14.42 19.43
N LYS A 67 0.04 -14.06 19.53
CA LYS A 67 -0.95 -14.32 18.49
C LYS A 67 -0.93 -13.26 17.39
N PHE A 68 -0.58 -12.02 17.72
CA PHE A 68 -0.60 -10.90 16.79
C PHE A 68 0.32 -11.13 15.59
N TRP A 69 1.57 -11.53 15.83
CA TRP A 69 2.57 -11.63 14.76
C TRP A 69 2.23 -12.74 13.73
N PRO A 70 1.83 -13.97 14.13
CA PRO A 70 1.40 -14.98 13.15
C PRO A 70 0.18 -14.55 12.33
N LEU A 71 -0.80 -13.88 12.96
CA LEU A 71 -1.97 -13.35 12.25
C LEU A 71 -1.56 -12.25 11.26
N LEU A 72 -0.63 -11.38 11.65
CA LEU A 72 -0.10 -10.35 10.76
C LEU A 72 0.60 -10.99 9.55
N ASP A 73 1.39 -12.05 9.76
CA ASP A 73 2.05 -12.77 8.68
C ASP A 73 1.07 -13.41 7.71
N GLU A 74 0.03 -14.04 8.20
CA GLU A 74 -1.04 -14.60 7.38
C GLU A 74 -1.68 -13.52 6.49
N ARG A 75 -2.01 -12.37 7.07
CA ARG A 75 -2.61 -11.25 6.33
C ARG A 75 -1.64 -10.62 5.34
N LEU A 76 -0.35 -10.53 5.69
CA LEU A 76 0.69 -10.06 4.77
C LEU A 76 0.84 -10.99 3.57
N GLN A 77 0.80 -12.30 3.79
CA GLN A 77 0.85 -13.30 2.71
C GLN A 77 -0.33 -13.13 1.76
N LEU A 78 -1.55 -12.96 2.28
CA LEU A 78 -2.73 -12.68 1.45
C LEU A 78 -2.61 -11.37 0.66
N CYS A 79 -2.04 -10.32 1.28
CA CYS A 79 -1.78 -9.07 0.58
C CYS A 79 -0.77 -9.25 -0.55
N TYR A 80 0.30 -10.01 -0.33
CA TYR A 80 1.29 -10.34 -1.34
C TYR A 80 0.66 -11.09 -2.52
N GLU A 81 -0.11 -12.13 -2.26
CA GLU A 81 -0.80 -12.91 -3.29
C GLU A 81 -1.76 -12.04 -4.12
N ALA A 82 -2.52 -11.18 -3.46
CA ALA A 82 -3.43 -10.25 -4.15
C ALA A 82 -2.68 -9.23 -5.01
N LEU A 83 -1.55 -8.71 -4.54
CA LEU A 83 -0.68 -7.80 -5.29
C LEU A 83 -0.05 -8.51 -6.49
N MET A 84 0.43 -9.74 -6.31
CA MET A 84 1.00 -10.54 -7.40
C MET A 84 -0.06 -10.99 -8.41
N CYS A 85 -1.25 -11.32 -7.98
CA CYS A 85 -2.39 -11.60 -8.87
C CYS A 85 -2.67 -10.39 -9.78
N ARG A 86 -2.72 -9.19 -9.22
CA ARG A 86 -2.90 -7.95 -9.97
C ARG A 86 -1.74 -7.70 -10.94
N HIS A 87 -0.49 -7.84 -10.49
CA HIS A 87 0.69 -7.71 -11.34
C HIS A 87 0.65 -8.68 -12.53
N ASN A 88 0.36 -9.95 -12.26
CA ASN A 88 0.30 -10.98 -13.29
C ASN A 88 -0.85 -10.75 -14.28
N SER A 89 -1.97 -10.19 -13.85
CA SER A 89 -3.09 -9.86 -14.75
C SER A 89 -2.80 -8.71 -15.70
N LEU A 90 -1.75 -7.92 -15.44
CA LEU A 90 -1.30 -6.86 -16.36
C LEU A 90 -0.32 -7.36 -17.42
N LYS A 91 0.25 -8.56 -17.27
CA LYS A 91 1.17 -9.13 -18.26
C LYS A 91 0.45 -9.48 -19.55
N GLY A 92 1.10 -9.20 -20.67
CA GLY A 92 0.56 -9.44 -22.00
C GLY A 92 -0.50 -8.43 -22.45
N ILE A 93 -0.81 -7.41 -21.64
CA ILE A 93 -1.75 -6.35 -22.04
C ILE A 93 -1.11 -5.52 -23.16
N ARG A 94 -1.93 -5.19 -24.15
CA ARG A 94 -1.50 -4.40 -25.32
C ARG A 94 -1.76 -2.91 -25.11
N SER A 95 -0.95 -2.08 -25.73
CA SER A 95 -1.01 -0.63 -25.67
C SER A 95 -2.36 -0.02 -26.10
N ASP A 96 -3.12 -0.73 -26.93
CA ASP A 96 -4.43 -0.32 -27.43
C ASP A 96 -5.56 -0.46 -26.40
N VAL A 97 -5.36 -1.17 -25.30
CA VAL A 97 -6.33 -1.22 -24.17
C VAL A 97 -6.49 0.16 -23.51
N SER A 98 -5.43 0.94 -23.45
CA SER A 98 -5.47 2.33 -22.94
C SER A 98 -4.51 3.23 -23.72
N PRO A 99 -4.91 3.70 -24.90
CA PRO A 99 -4.03 4.47 -25.78
C PRO A 99 -3.47 5.74 -25.15
N VAL A 100 -4.25 6.44 -24.34
CA VAL A 100 -3.82 7.68 -23.67
C VAL A 100 -2.59 7.42 -22.79
N HIS A 101 -2.58 6.31 -22.06
CA HIS A 101 -1.46 5.96 -21.18
C HIS A 101 -0.26 5.44 -21.97
N TRP A 102 -0.50 4.56 -22.94
CA TRP A 102 0.57 3.76 -23.53
C TRP A 102 1.06 4.25 -24.89
N GLN A 103 0.21 4.91 -25.69
CA GLN A 103 0.58 5.36 -27.03
C GLN A 103 0.79 6.88 -27.12
N TYR A 104 0.00 7.68 -26.38
CA TYR A 104 -0.01 9.14 -26.52
C TYR A 104 0.80 9.88 -25.45
N GLY A 105 1.57 9.16 -24.63
CA GLY A 105 2.64 9.74 -23.83
C GLY A 105 2.29 10.09 -22.40
N ALA A 106 1.14 9.66 -21.86
CA ALA A 106 0.89 9.84 -20.42
C ALA A 106 1.87 9.01 -19.56
N ILE A 107 2.20 7.79 -20.00
CA ILE A 107 3.23 6.93 -19.39
C ILE A 107 4.30 6.58 -20.43
N ALA A 108 3.89 6.19 -21.63
CA ALA A 108 4.77 5.69 -22.70
C ALA A 108 4.33 6.17 -24.09
N ARG A 109 5.15 5.90 -25.10
CA ARG A 109 4.87 6.14 -26.52
C ARG A 109 5.11 4.85 -27.29
N LEU A 110 4.27 3.83 -26.98
CA LEU A 110 4.31 2.53 -27.65
C LEU A 110 3.54 2.57 -28.97
N GLU A 111 3.96 1.72 -29.89
CA GLU A 111 3.18 1.46 -31.10
C GLU A 111 1.87 0.73 -30.76
N LYS A 112 0.88 0.87 -31.65
CA LYS A 112 -0.41 0.20 -31.48
C LYS A 112 -0.23 -1.32 -31.46
N GLY A 113 -0.74 -1.95 -30.40
CA GLY A 113 -0.67 -3.39 -30.22
C GLY A 113 0.63 -3.91 -29.59
N GLU A 114 1.59 -3.05 -29.28
CA GLU A 114 2.78 -3.41 -28.52
C GLU A 114 2.41 -3.76 -27.08
N VAL A 115 3.05 -4.78 -26.47
CA VAL A 115 2.77 -5.18 -25.08
C VAL A 115 3.47 -4.26 -24.09
N ILE A 116 2.82 -4.06 -22.92
CA ILE A 116 3.29 -3.12 -21.88
C ILE A 116 4.31 -3.72 -20.91
N ASP A 117 4.64 -4.98 -21.02
CA ASP A 117 5.36 -5.77 -20.01
C ASP A 117 6.66 -5.12 -19.52
N LYS A 118 7.40 -4.47 -20.42
CA LYS A 118 8.63 -3.74 -20.07
C LYS A 118 8.43 -2.63 -19.01
N TYR A 119 7.20 -2.11 -18.89
CA TYR A 119 6.84 -1.09 -17.90
C TYR A 119 6.35 -1.67 -16.56
N LEU A 120 6.13 -2.98 -16.48
CA LEU A 120 5.77 -3.67 -15.24
C LEU A 120 6.98 -3.98 -14.37
N GLU A 121 8.18 -3.93 -14.93
CA GLU A 121 9.44 -4.37 -14.32
C GLU A 121 10.48 -3.24 -14.28
N LYS A 122 11.66 -3.52 -13.73
CA LYS A 122 12.85 -2.64 -13.74
C LYS A 122 12.58 -1.21 -13.28
N GLY A 123 11.77 -1.05 -12.23
CA GLY A 123 11.52 0.25 -11.60
C GLY A 123 10.56 1.19 -12.33
N TYR A 124 9.96 0.78 -13.44
CA TYR A 124 8.92 1.58 -14.09
C TYR A 124 7.63 1.65 -13.27
N SER A 125 7.27 0.57 -12.60
CA SER A 125 6.06 0.52 -11.80
C SER A 125 6.33 0.21 -10.33
N THR A 126 5.42 0.68 -9.48
CA THR A 126 5.40 0.41 -8.05
C THR A 126 4.18 -0.44 -7.71
N ILE A 127 4.37 -1.39 -6.80
CA ILE A 127 3.32 -2.22 -6.21
C ILE A 127 3.23 -1.83 -4.74
N SER A 128 2.07 -1.34 -4.29
CA SER A 128 1.96 -0.75 -2.96
C SER A 128 1.24 -1.67 -1.98
N LEU A 129 1.94 -2.02 -0.88
CA LEU A 129 1.29 -2.53 0.32
C LEU A 129 0.75 -1.35 1.12
N GLY A 130 -0.57 -1.19 1.18
CA GLY A 130 -1.23 -0.21 2.01
C GLY A 130 -1.44 -0.72 3.44
N TYR A 131 -1.58 0.18 4.40
CA TYR A 131 -2.06 -0.14 5.73
C TYR A 131 -2.99 0.96 6.25
N ILE A 132 -3.84 0.60 7.20
CA ILE A 132 -4.77 1.52 7.85
C ILE A 132 -4.98 1.10 9.31
N GLY A 133 -5.28 2.07 10.17
CA GLY A 133 -5.69 1.80 11.55
C GLY A 133 -4.54 1.54 12.51
N LEU A 134 -3.38 2.20 12.33
CA LEU A 134 -2.24 2.06 13.23
C LEU A 134 -2.57 2.52 14.67
N TYR A 135 -3.36 3.59 14.81
CA TYR A 135 -3.81 4.08 16.12
C TYR A 135 -4.72 3.05 16.80
N GLU A 136 -5.75 2.59 16.08
CA GLU A 136 -6.73 1.63 16.59
C GLU A 136 -6.06 0.31 16.97
N MET A 137 -5.16 -0.18 16.14
CA MET A 137 -4.35 -1.38 16.42
C MET A 137 -3.55 -1.20 17.72
N THR A 138 -2.83 -0.08 17.86
CA THR A 138 -2.02 0.18 19.05
C THR A 138 -2.89 0.27 20.29
N LYS A 139 -4.03 0.95 20.20
CA LYS A 139 -4.99 1.08 21.29
C LYS A 139 -5.57 -0.27 21.72
N LEU A 140 -5.89 -1.15 20.77
CA LEU A 140 -6.39 -2.49 21.04
C LEU A 140 -5.34 -3.43 21.66
N MET A 141 -4.08 -3.29 21.25
CA MET A 141 -3.00 -4.17 21.70
C MET A 141 -2.36 -3.73 23.01
N LYS A 142 -2.30 -2.42 23.30
CA LYS A 142 -1.55 -1.83 24.42
C LYS A 142 -2.37 -0.96 25.34
N ASP A 143 -3.62 -0.70 25.02
CA ASP A 143 -4.55 0.22 25.71
C ASP A 143 -4.03 1.67 25.83
N VAL A 144 -3.03 2.04 25.05
CA VAL A 144 -2.45 3.39 25.00
C VAL A 144 -2.49 3.96 23.58
N SER A 145 -2.32 5.27 23.46
CA SER A 145 -2.18 5.93 22.16
C SER A 145 -0.80 5.60 21.54
N HIS A 146 -0.73 5.51 20.22
CA HIS A 146 0.53 5.41 19.47
C HIS A 146 1.44 6.65 19.63
N THR A 147 0.96 7.71 20.27
CA THR A 147 1.74 8.92 20.60
C THR A 147 2.39 8.87 21.98
N THR A 148 2.12 7.83 22.78
CA THR A 148 2.82 7.58 24.05
C THR A 148 4.11 6.80 23.77
N PRO A 149 5.14 6.87 24.63
CA PRO A 149 6.39 6.16 24.41
C PRO A 149 6.22 4.65 24.17
N GLU A 150 5.38 3.99 24.97
CA GLU A 150 5.08 2.56 24.82
C GLU A 150 4.32 2.26 23.53
N GLY A 151 3.31 3.07 23.22
CA GLY A 151 2.51 2.90 21.99
C GLY A 151 3.32 3.20 20.74
N GLU A 152 4.22 4.19 20.79
CA GLU A 152 5.14 4.51 19.70
C GLU A 152 6.10 3.36 19.44
N GLU A 153 6.70 2.78 20.48
CA GLU A 153 7.60 1.63 20.34
C GLU A 153 6.91 0.46 19.62
N PHE A 154 5.71 0.09 20.06
CA PHE A 154 4.96 -0.99 19.43
C PHE A 154 4.57 -0.65 17.97
N ALA A 155 4.05 0.55 17.74
CA ALA A 155 3.67 1.01 16.40
C ALA A 155 4.87 1.01 15.44
N LEU A 156 6.05 1.48 15.89
CA LEU A 156 7.28 1.46 15.10
C LEU A 156 7.78 0.04 14.81
N ARG A 157 7.63 -0.90 15.75
CA ARG A 157 7.95 -2.32 15.50
C ARG A 157 7.10 -2.88 14.38
N VAL A 158 5.78 -2.62 14.39
CA VAL A 158 4.87 -3.05 13.33
C VAL A 158 5.25 -2.39 12.00
N MET A 159 5.51 -1.09 11.98
CA MET A 159 5.92 -0.38 10.75
C MET A 159 7.22 -0.92 10.17
N LYS A 160 8.22 -1.19 11.01
CA LYS A 160 9.48 -1.83 10.58
C LYS A 160 9.24 -3.22 10.01
N TYR A 161 8.33 -3.98 10.60
CA TYR A 161 7.95 -5.31 10.12
C TYR A 161 7.31 -5.27 8.73
N LEU A 162 6.32 -4.39 8.53
CA LEU A 162 5.68 -4.18 7.22
C LEU A 162 6.69 -3.72 6.16
N ARG A 163 7.61 -2.84 6.54
CA ARG A 163 8.68 -2.39 5.65
C ARG A 163 9.61 -3.51 5.26
N ALA A 164 10.03 -4.34 6.23
CA ALA A 164 10.89 -5.49 5.97
C ALA A 164 10.22 -6.51 5.04
N ALA A 165 8.89 -6.71 5.14
CA ALA A 165 8.14 -7.55 4.21
C ALA A 165 8.22 -7.00 2.78
N CYS A 166 8.00 -5.70 2.57
CA CYS A 166 8.13 -5.07 1.25
C CYS A 166 9.57 -5.20 0.71
N ASP A 167 10.57 -5.00 1.54
CA ASP A 167 11.99 -5.11 1.14
C ASP A 167 12.37 -6.56 0.79
N LYS A 168 11.82 -7.54 1.50
CA LYS A 168 11.93 -8.97 1.18
C LYS A 168 11.32 -9.27 -0.18
N TRP A 169 10.08 -8.90 -0.41
CA TRP A 169 9.38 -9.13 -1.69
C TRP A 169 10.09 -8.47 -2.86
N LYS A 170 10.63 -7.26 -2.64
CA LYS A 170 11.44 -6.55 -3.65
C LYS A 170 12.70 -7.34 -4.02
N LYS A 171 13.40 -7.94 -3.03
CA LYS A 171 14.59 -8.76 -3.28
C LYS A 171 14.26 -10.07 -4.01
N GLU A 172 13.16 -10.72 -3.64
CA GLU A 172 12.75 -12.01 -4.20
C GLU A 172 12.21 -11.90 -5.62
N THR A 173 11.50 -10.80 -5.94
CA THR A 173 10.80 -10.65 -7.22
C THR A 173 11.47 -9.68 -8.19
N GLY A 174 12.37 -8.81 -7.71
CA GLY A 174 12.91 -7.70 -8.50
C GLY A 174 11.89 -6.60 -8.83
N LEU A 175 10.69 -6.62 -8.20
CA LEU A 175 9.62 -5.65 -8.45
C LEU A 175 9.66 -4.50 -7.44
N GLY A 176 9.09 -3.36 -7.81
CA GLY A 176 9.08 -2.14 -7.01
C GLY A 176 8.04 -2.14 -5.89
N PHE A 177 8.16 -3.00 -4.89
CA PHE A 177 7.28 -2.96 -3.72
C PHE A 177 7.55 -1.75 -2.83
N ALA A 178 6.48 -1.12 -2.33
CA ALA A 178 6.55 0.01 -1.42
C ALA A 178 5.47 -0.08 -0.34
N LEU A 179 5.82 0.35 0.88
CA LEU A 179 4.86 0.53 1.96
C LEU A 179 4.16 1.88 1.82
N TYR A 180 2.84 1.90 2.03
CA TYR A 180 2.00 3.06 1.80
C TYR A 180 0.94 3.24 2.89
N GLY A 181 0.90 4.41 3.53
CA GLY A 181 -0.18 4.79 4.44
C GLY A 181 -1.44 5.11 3.63
N THR A 182 -2.42 4.21 3.65
CA THR A 182 -3.64 4.37 2.84
C THR A 182 -4.50 5.49 3.42
N PRO A 183 -4.90 6.51 2.63
CA PRO A 183 -5.88 7.50 3.06
C PRO A 183 -7.20 6.83 3.42
N ALA A 184 -7.75 7.20 4.55
CA ALA A 184 -8.84 6.49 5.17
C ALA A 184 -10.16 6.53 4.39
N GLU A 185 -10.60 7.68 3.94
CA GLU A 185 -11.85 7.88 3.18
C GLU A 185 -12.95 6.84 3.46
N SER A 186 -13.54 6.25 2.42
CA SER A 186 -14.56 5.20 2.53
C SER A 186 -14.01 3.83 3.01
N LEU A 187 -12.69 3.64 3.01
CA LEU A 187 -12.07 2.36 3.36
C LEU A 187 -12.23 2.03 4.84
N CYS A 188 -12.13 3.01 5.74
CA CYS A 188 -12.40 2.83 7.17
C CYS A 188 -13.80 2.29 7.44
N TYR A 189 -14.80 2.91 6.83
CA TYR A 189 -16.20 2.47 6.96
C TYR A 189 -16.38 1.05 6.41
N ARG A 190 -15.78 0.77 5.27
CA ARG A 190 -15.88 -0.55 4.64
C ARG A 190 -15.23 -1.64 5.49
N PHE A 191 -14.05 -1.39 6.06
CA PHE A 191 -13.39 -2.34 6.96
C PHE A 191 -14.19 -2.53 8.25
N ALA A 192 -14.60 -1.45 8.91
CA ALA A 192 -15.42 -1.53 10.12
C ALA A 192 -16.73 -2.31 9.87
N ARG A 193 -17.38 -2.14 8.73
CA ARG A 193 -18.58 -2.90 8.36
C ARG A 193 -18.29 -4.39 8.18
N ILE A 194 -17.19 -4.73 7.51
CA ILE A 194 -16.77 -6.13 7.33
C ILE A 194 -16.42 -6.77 8.67
N ASP A 195 -15.65 -6.06 9.49
CA ASP A 195 -15.24 -6.55 10.81
C ASP A 195 -16.44 -6.76 11.73
N ASN A 196 -17.40 -5.85 11.71
CA ASN A 196 -18.66 -6.00 12.44
C ASN A 196 -19.45 -7.25 11.99
N CYS A 197 -19.48 -7.51 10.69
CA CYS A 197 -20.16 -8.70 10.15
C CYS A 197 -19.44 -10.00 10.50
N LEU A 198 -18.12 -10.00 10.49
CA LEU A 198 -17.32 -11.22 10.68
C LEU A 198 -17.08 -11.57 12.16
N LEU A 199 -16.96 -10.54 13.02
CA LEU A 199 -16.49 -10.69 14.39
C LEU A 199 -17.61 -10.62 15.43
N TYR A 200 -18.76 -10.01 15.09
CA TYR A 200 -19.91 -9.92 15.98
C TYR A 200 -20.97 -10.94 15.58
N THR A 201 -21.22 -11.89 16.45
CA THR A 201 -22.22 -12.95 16.28
C THR A 201 -23.64 -12.49 16.60
N SER A 202 -23.82 -11.30 17.18
CA SER A 202 -25.15 -10.72 17.44
C SER A 202 -25.58 -9.86 16.26
N PRO A 203 -26.85 -9.96 15.79
CA PRO A 203 -27.37 -9.08 14.76
C PRO A 203 -27.26 -7.63 15.23
N SER A 204 -26.74 -6.76 14.36
CA SER A 204 -26.70 -5.33 14.63
C SER A 204 -28.12 -4.79 14.77
N PRO A 205 -28.38 -3.74 15.59
CA PRO A 205 -29.70 -3.10 15.64
C PRO A 205 -30.26 -2.70 14.27
N ARG A 206 -29.40 -2.45 13.28
CA ARG A 206 -29.80 -2.15 11.90
C ARG A 206 -30.26 -3.38 11.12
N ASP A 207 -29.81 -4.57 11.49
CA ASP A 207 -30.23 -5.81 10.82
C ASP A 207 -31.61 -6.25 11.30
N THR A 208 -31.97 -5.91 12.55
CA THR A 208 -33.31 -6.12 13.09
C THR A 208 -34.34 -5.14 12.54
N GLU A 209 -33.94 -3.94 12.10
CA GLU A 209 -34.85 -2.97 11.46
C GLU A 209 -35.17 -3.31 10.00
N ARG A 210 -34.30 -4.05 9.29
CA ARG A 210 -34.55 -4.47 7.90
C ARG A 210 -35.43 -5.71 7.76
N SER A 211 -35.65 -6.44 8.85
CA SER A 211 -36.52 -7.63 8.87
C SER A 211 -37.94 -7.36 9.41
N ARG A 212 -38.30 -6.09 9.55
CA ARG A 212 -39.65 -5.61 9.80
C ARG A 212 -40.10 -4.75 8.62
#